data_49c6b9e10ca6ca6192feddbcc37567b1
#
_entry.id   49c6b9e10ca6ca6192feddbcc37567b1
#
_cell.length_a   1.000
_cell.length_b   1.000
_cell.length_c   1.000
_cell.angle_alpha   90.00
_cell.angle_beta   90.00
_cell.angle_gamma   90.00
#
_symmetry.space_group_name_H-M   'P 1'
#
loop_
_entity.id
_entity.type
_entity.pdbx_description
1 polymer ?
#
loop_
_entity_poly.entity_id
_entity_poly.type
_entity_poly.pdbx_seq_one_letter_code
_entity_poly.pdbx_strand_id
1 'polypeptide(L)'
;VGGAQAPTVLIGIGGGRILDLAKAVAAESAVPLILIPTSAATCAAYSPLSVLYSKEGKVEKVLHFEKEIDSVIVDGRVLTTEPARLLKAGILDAMAKYVEILHGGEEITAENSRIEKYFAKKMAEDLFLFLEEKGKDAVRALERGEYSKTLSDVFFSNIAYTGLISGLMRGRGQAALAHVFYNFLRGHYPET
;
A
#
# COMPACT_ATOMS: atom_id res chain seq x y z
N VAL A 1 30.90 -29.62 -3.25
CA VAL A 1 30.35 -28.26 -3.30
C VAL A 1 28.85 -28.42 -3.34
N GLY A 2 28.17 -28.32 -2.18
CA GLY A 2 26.72 -28.44 -2.10
C GLY A 2 26.09 -27.24 -2.81
N GLY A 3 25.44 -27.49 -3.93
CA GLY A 3 24.63 -26.48 -4.61
C GLY A 3 23.52 -26.01 -3.68
N ALA A 4 23.39 -24.71 -3.46
CA ALA A 4 22.24 -24.18 -2.73
C ALA A 4 20.97 -24.63 -3.47
N GLN A 5 20.06 -25.29 -2.76
CA GLN A 5 18.74 -25.61 -3.32
C GLN A 5 18.03 -24.31 -3.67
N ALA A 6 17.37 -24.27 -4.82
CA ALA A 6 16.53 -23.13 -5.18
C ALA A 6 15.44 -22.93 -4.09
N PRO A 7 15.16 -21.69 -3.69
CA PRO A 7 14.12 -21.41 -2.70
C PRO A 7 12.77 -21.92 -3.20
N THR A 8 11.98 -22.51 -2.32
CA THR A 8 10.64 -23.00 -2.63
C THR A 8 9.55 -21.98 -2.33
N VAL A 9 9.87 -20.98 -1.54
CA VAL A 9 9.01 -19.86 -1.15
C VAL A 9 9.88 -18.66 -0.76
N LEU A 10 9.41 -17.45 -1.04
CA LEU A 10 10.01 -16.22 -0.55
C LEU A 10 9.11 -15.61 0.55
N ILE A 11 9.71 -15.18 1.65
CA ILE A 11 9.00 -14.48 2.72
C ILE A 11 9.58 -13.08 2.84
N GLY A 12 8.76 -12.06 2.58
CA GLY A 12 9.11 -10.65 2.75
C GLY A 12 8.56 -10.11 4.07
N ILE A 13 9.44 -9.69 4.99
CA ILE A 13 9.05 -9.13 6.30
C ILE A 13 9.62 -7.71 6.39
N GLY A 14 8.76 -6.69 6.56
CA GLY A 14 9.23 -5.31 6.68
C GLY A 14 8.20 -4.26 6.25
N GLY A 15 8.68 -3.03 6.09
CA GLY A 15 7.90 -1.92 5.53
C GLY A 15 7.88 -1.95 3.99
N GLY A 16 7.18 -0.99 3.38
CA GLY A 16 6.89 -0.95 1.95
C GLY A 16 8.07 -1.23 1.03
N ARG A 17 9.26 -0.65 1.30
CA ARG A 17 10.45 -0.86 0.46
C ARG A 17 10.93 -2.32 0.42
N ILE A 18 10.87 -3.01 1.57
CA ILE A 18 11.25 -4.44 1.67
C ILE A 18 10.20 -5.30 0.97
N LEU A 19 8.93 -4.99 1.17
CA LEU A 19 7.82 -5.72 0.55
C LEU A 19 7.84 -5.55 -0.97
N ASP A 20 8.12 -4.36 -1.48
CA ASP A 20 8.27 -4.09 -2.91
C ASP A 20 9.47 -4.85 -3.52
N LEU A 21 10.60 -4.88 -2.82
CA LEU A 21 11.75 -5.68 -3.24
C LEU A 21 11.42 -7.18 -3.25
N ALA A 22 10.77 -7.68 -2.20
CA ALA A 22 10.36 -9.09 -2.12
C ALA A 22 9.44 -9.49 -3.28
N LYS A 23 8.47 -8.65 -3.66
CA LYS A 23 7.61 -8.88 -4.83
C LYS A 23 8.41 -8.97 -6.12
N ALA A 24 9.35 -8.03 -6.34
CA ALA A 24 10.20 -8.03 -7.53
C ALA A 24 11.06 -9.30 -7.62
N VAL A 25 11.68 -9.72 -6.52
CA VAL A 25 12.51 -10.92 -6.47
C VAL A 25 11.67 -12.19 -6.67
N ALA A 26 10.49 -12.28 -6.04
CA ALA A 26 9.60 -13.44 -6.18
C ALA A 26 9.10 -13.58 -7.63
N ALA A 27 8.77 -12.47 -8.28
CA ALA A 27 8.34 -12.46 -9.68
C ALA A 27 9.45 -12.92 -10.63
N GLU A 28 10.71 -12.47 -10.41
CA GLU A 28 11.86 -12.88 -11.22
C GLU A 28 12.21 -14.35 -10.99
N SER A 29 12.12 -14.82 -9.75
CA SER A 29 12.44 -16.20 -9.37
C SER A 29 11.30 -17.18 -9.60
N ALA A 30 10.11 -16.72 -9.95
CA ALA A 30 8.89 -17.51 -10.14
C ALA A 30 8.54 -18.39 -8.93
N VAL A 31 8.77 -17.90 -7.70
CA VAL A 31 8.47 -18.61 -6.46
C VAL A 31 7.23 -18.02 -5.77
N PRO A 32 6.49 -18.82 -4.96
CA PRO A 32 5.43 -18.30 -4.10
C PRO A 32 5.94 -17.23 -3.13
N LEU A 33 5.10 -16.24 -2.84
CA LEU A 33 5.43 -15.08 -2.03
C LEU A 33 4.50 -14.95 -0.83
N ILE A 34 5.08 -14.87 0.36
CA ILE A 34 4.39 -14.50 1.59
C ILE A 34 4.90 -13.14 2.06
N LEU A 35 4.01 -12.19 2.31
CA LEU A 35 4.35 -10.88 2.82
C LEU A 35 3.85 -10.69 4.25
N ILE A 36 4.71 -10.12 5.10
CA ILE A 36 4.41 -9.81 6.50
C ILE A 36 4.75 -8.32 6.72
N PRO A 37 3.77 -7.41 6.62
CA PRO A 37 4.02 -5.99 6.84
C PRO A 37 4.32 -5.70 8.31
N THR A 38 5.33 -4.87 8.56
CA THR A 38 5.67 -4.32 9.88
C THR A 38 5.26 -2.85 10.02
N SER A 39 4.57 -2.33 9.02
CA SER A 39 4.04 -0.96 8.99
C SER A 39 2.80 -0.89 8.11
N ALA A 40 1.82 -0.10 8.54
CA ALA A 40 0.61 0.23 7.79
C ALA A 40 0.71 1.59 7.09
N ALA A 41 1.93 2.09 6.86
CA ALA A 41 2.18 3.36 6.17
C ALA A 41 1.83 3.34 4.68
N THR A 42 1.72 2.15 4.07
CA THR A 42 1.41 1.96 2.65
C THR A 42 0.66 0.66 2.43
N CYS A 43 0.03 0.54 1.27
CA CYS A 43 -0.62 -0.70 0.83
C CYS A 43 0.33 -1.69 0.12
N ALA A 44 1.65 -1.51 0.21
CA ALA A 44 2.64 -2.30 -0.52
C ALA A 44 2.52 -3.82 -0.31
N ALA A 45 2.03 -4.25 0.88
CA ALA A 45 1.83 -5.67 1.17
C ALA A 45 0.71 -6.31 0.33
N TYR A 46 -0.23 -5.53 -0.20
CA TYR A 46 -1.42 -6.05 -0.87
C TYR A 46 -1.57 -5.54 -2.32
N SER A 47 -0.83 -4.49 -2.70
CA SER A 47 -0.90 -3.96 -4.06
C SER A 47 -0.08 -4.81 -5.04
N PRO A 48 -0.63 -5.12 -6.26
CA PRO A 48 0.07 -5.90 -7.28
C PRO A 48 1.07 -5.03 -8.07
N LEU A 49 1.81 -4.19 -7.37
CA LEU A 49 2.85 -3.36 -7.94
C LEU A 49 4.02 -3.19 -6.97
N SER A 50 5.20 -2.88 -7.49
CA SER A 50 6.37 -2.51 -6.70
C SER A 50 6.96 -1.20 -7.17
N VAL A 51 7.33 -0.35 -6.21
CA VAL A 51 8.09 0.86 -6.46
C VAL A 51 9.52 0.63 -6.03
N LEU A 52 10.44 0.57 -6.99
CA LEU A 52 11.86 0.38 -6.73
C LEU A 52 12.56 1.74 -6.70
N TYR A 53 13.47 1.88 -5.74
CA TYR A 53 14.17 3.13 -5.47
C TYR A 53 15.67 2.96 -5.68
N SER A 54 16.32 4.00 -6.21
CA SER A 54 17.77 4.10 -6.26
C SER A 54 18.36 4.22 -4.85
N LYS A 55 19.71 4.16 -4.76
CA LYS A 55 20.44 4.37 -3.51
C LYS A 55 20.20 5.78 -2.94
N GLU A 56 19.97 6.76 -3.80
CA GLU A 56 19.66 8.15 -3.46
C GLU A 56 18.17 8.35 -3.06
N GLY A 57 17.35 7.28 -3.06
CA GLY A 57 15.94 7.34 -2.66
C GLY A 57 14.97 7.83 -3.74
N LYS A 58 15.42 8.02 -4.98
CA LYS A 58 14.55 8.38 -6.12
C LYS A 58 13.83 7.16 -6.65
N VAL A 59 12.60 7.35 -7.12
CA VAL A 59 11.87 6.29 -7.84
C VAL A 59 12.62 5.97 -9.13
N GLU A 60 13.08 4.73 -9.24
CA GLU A 60 13.83 4.23 -10.40
C GLU A 60 12.92 3.46 -11.35
N LYS A 61 12.05 2.61 -10.80
CA LYS A 61 11.17 1.77 -11.59
C LYS A 61 9.89 1.45 -10.84
N VAL A 62 8.78 1.40 -11.57
CA VAL A 62 7.51 0.84 -11.10
C VAL A 62 7.24 -0.43 -11.89
N LEU A 63 7.10 -1.55 -11.17
CA LEU A 63 6.75 -2.84 -11.74
C LEU A 63 5.27 -3.11 -11.47
N HIS A 64 4.56 -3.62 -12.47
CA HIS A 64 3.19 -4.10 -12.33
C HIS A 64 3.18 -5.60 -12.51
N PHE A 65 2.51 -6.30 -11.61
CA PHE A 65 2.41 -7.76 -11.66
C PHE A 65 1.00 -8.16 -12.09
N GLU A 66 0.93 -9.20 -12.93
CA GLU A 66 -0.35 -9.83 -13.32
C GLU A 66 -0.82 -10.83 -12.26
N LYS A 67 0.14 -11.40 -11.51
CA LYS A 67 -0.14 -12.33 -10.42
C LYS A 67 -0.33 -11.57 -9.12
N GLU A 68 -1.38 -11.92 -8.40
CA GLU A 68 -1.59 -11.47 -7.02
C GLU A 68 -0.58 -12.10 -6.05
N ILE A 69 -0.42 -11.52 -4.87
CA ILE A 69 0.45 -12.04 -3.81
C ILE A 69 -0.19 -13.31 -3.26
N ASP A 70 0.61 -14.38 -3.11
CA ASP A 70 0.08 -15.69 -2.68
C ASP A 70 -0.46 -15.65 -1.24
N SER A 71 0.17 -14.90 -0.33
CA SER A 71 -0.32 -14.72 1.03
C SER A 71 0.18 -13.43 1.67
N VAL A 72 -0.69 -12.77 2.43
CA VAL A 72 -0.33 -11.62 3.28
C VAL A 72 -0.74 -11.94 4.71
N ILE A 73 0.22 -11.91 5.63
CA ILE A 73 -0.01 -12.15 7.06
C ILE A 73 0.12 -10.83 7.80
N VAL A 74 -0.99 -10.33 8.33
CA VAL A 74 -1.04 -9.07 9.08
C VAL A 74 -1.18 -9.39 10.57
N ASP A 75 -0.12 -9.17 11.34
CA ASP A 75 -0.16 -9.26 12.81
C ASP A 75 -0.33 -7.86 13.40
N GLY A 76 -1.51 -7.59 13.96
CA GLY A 76 -1.83 -6.29 14.56
C GLY A 76 -0.93 -5.94 15.77
N ARG A 77 -0.37 -6.94 16.47
CA ARG A 77 0.56 -6.71 17.57
C ARG A 77 1.89 -6.18 17.07
N VAL A 78 2.37 -6.70 15.92
CA VAL A 78 3.56 -6.17 15.25
C VAL A 78 3.31 -4.74 14.79
N LEU A 79 2.18 -4.48 14.13
CA LEU A 79 1.82 -3.15 13.63
C LEU A 79 1.64 -2.13 14.77
N THR A 80 1.18 -2.55 15.95
CA THR A 80 1.04 -1.64 17.12
C THR A 80 2.39 -1.13 17.64
N THR A 81 3.51 -1.71 17.20
CA THR A 81 4.85 -1.22 17.55
C THR A 81 5.38 -0.14 16.62
N GLU A 82 4.66 0.16 15.51
CA GLU A 82 5.13 1.18 14.57
C GLU A 82 5.03 2.60 15.17
N PRO A 83 5.90 3.53 14.77
CA PRO A 83 5.74 4.94 15.12
C PRO A 83 4.43 5.50 14.56
N ALA A 84 3.66 6.24 15.37
CA ALA A 84 2.35 6.80 14.97
C ALA A 84 2.40 7.66 13.69
N ARG A 85 3.56 8.27 13.36
CA ARG A 85 3.75 9.00 12.10
C ARG A 85 3.56 8.12 10.87
N LEU A 86 3.87 6.82 10.96
CA LEU A 86 3.73 5.87 9.85
C LEU A 86 2.26 5.53 9.64
N LEU A 87 1.49 5.29 10.71
CA LEU A 87 0.05 5.11 10.60
C LEU A 87 -0.63 6.36 10.03
N LYS A 88 -0.25 7.56 10.50
CA LYS A 88 -0.74 8.84 9.96
C LYS A 88 -0.47 8.96 8.45
N ALA A 89 0.74 8.60 8.02
CA ALA A 89 1.10 8.59 6.60
C ALA A 89 0.24 7.61 5.80
N GLY A 90 0.00 6.39 6.32
CA GLY A 90 -0.84 5.38 5.67
C GLY A 90 -2.31 5.81 5.55
N ILE A 91 -2.86 6.45 6.58
CA ILE A 91 -4.22 7.02 6.53
C ILE A 91 -4.31 8.07 5.41
N LEU A 92 -3.35 8.99 5.33
CA LEU A 92 -3.33 10.02 4.30
C LEU A 92 -3.11 9.45 2.89
N ASP A 93 -2.23 8.44 2.73
CA ASP A 93 -2.05 7.75 1.46
C ASP A 93 -3.34 7.06 1.00
N ALA A 94 -4.05 6.39 1.91
CA ALA A 94 -5.31 5.74 1.62
C ALA A 94 -6.41 6.75 1.23
N MET A 95 -6.53 7.85 1.97
CA MET A 95 -7.50 8.92 1.66
C MET A 95 -7.18 9.62 0.33
N ALA A 96 -5.90 9.79 0.01
CA ALA A 96 -5.48 10.40 -1.25
C ALA A 96 -5.96 9.61 -2.47
N LYS A 97 -6.16 8.28 -2.37
CA LYS A 97 -6.68 7.47 -3.50
C LYS A 97 -8.02 7.99 -4.01
N TYR A 98 -8.97 8.29 -3.10
CA TYR A 98 -10.26 8.84 -3.50
C TYR A 98 -10.14 10.21 -4.16
N VAL A 99 -9.38 11.10 -3.53
CA VAL A 99 -9.16 12.47 -4.06
C VAL A 99 -8.53 12.43 -5.45
N GLU A 100 -7.53 11.57 -5.65
CA GLU A 100 -6.85 11.42 -6.93
C GLU A 100 -7.74 10.79 -8.00
N ILE A 101 -8.59 9.82 -7.64
CA ILE A 101 -9.60 9.23 -8.55
C ILE A 101 -10.60 10.30 -9.00
N LEU A 102 -11.06 11.18 -8.09
CA LEU A 102 -11.99 12.27 -8.42
C LEU A 102 -11.37 13.30 -9.36
N HIS A 103 -10.09 13.61 -9.21
CA HIS A 103 -9.39 14.65 -9.95
C HIS A 103 -8.49 14.12 -11.07
N GLY A 104 -8.53 12.81 -11.34
CA GLY A 104 -7.70 12.15 -12.37
C GLY A 104 -8.10 12.45 -13.82
N GLY A 105 -9.09 13.32 -14.04
CA GLY A 105 -9.51 13.78 -15.37
C GLY A 105 -10.44 12.84 -16.12
N GLU A 106 -10.74 11.66 -15.59
CA GLU A 106 -11.71 10.70 -16.13
C GLU A 106 -12.95 10.66 -15.23
N GLU A 107 -14.13 10.97 -15.79
CA GLU A 107 -15.38 10.77 -15.07
C GLU A 107 -15.70 9.27 -15.02
N ILE A 108 -15.66 8.67 -13.82
CA ILE A 108 -15.93 7.26 -13.61
C ILE A 108 -17.37 7.06 -13.17
N THR A 109 -18.19 6.47 -14.05
CA THR A 109 -19.59 6.08 -13.82
C THR A 109 -19.83 4.62 -14.17
N ALA A 110 -20.99 4.08 -13.79
CA ALA A 110 -21.37 2.72 -14.15
C ALA A 110 -21.57 2.53 -15.66
N GLU A 111 -21.91 3.61 -16.37
CA GLU A 111 -22.24 3.59 -17.80
C GLU A 111 -20.99 3.76 -18.68
N ASN A 112 -20.01 4.56 -18.24
CA ASN A 112 -18.89 4.96 -19.10
C ASN A 112 -17.56 4.30 -18.75
N SER A 113 -17.48 3.54 -17.65
CA SER A 113 -16.23 3.00 -17.16
C SER A 113 -16.27 1.48 -17.03
N ARG A 114 -15.08 0.88 -17.05
CA ARG A 114 -14.96 -0.55 -16.73
C ARG A 114 -15.44 -0.77 -15.28
N ILE A 115 -16.11 -1.89 -15.07
CA ILE A 115 -16.79 -2.20 -13.79
C ILE A 115 -15.83 -2.19 -12.59
N GLU A 116 -14.59 -2.65 -12.78
CA GLU A 116 -13.60 -2.64 -11.71
C GLU A 116 -13.19 -1.22 -11.31
N LYS A 117 -13.10 -0.25 -12.25
CA LYS A 117 -12.84 1.16 -11.92
C LYS A 117 -14.01 1.78 -11.16
N TYR A 118 -15.24 1.47 -11.56
CA TYR A 118 -16.43 1.96 -10.88
C TYR A 118 -16.46 1.49 -9.42
N PHE A 119 -16.23 0.21 -9.17
CA PHE A 119 -16.18 -0.32 -7.80
C PHE A 119 -14.97 0.20 -7.03
N ALA A 120 -13.81 0.35 -7.66
CA ALA A 120 -12.64 0.95 -7.03
C ALA A 120 -12.92 2.38 -6.52
N LYS A 121 -13.62 3.20 -7.33
CA LYS A 121 -14.05 4.55 -6.93
C LYS A 121 -14.98 4.51 -5.72
N LYS A 122 -16.00 3.62 -5.74
CA LYS A 122 -16.94 3.47 -4.62
C LYS A 122 -16.24 3.01 -3.34
N MET A 123 -15.37 2.02 -3.45
CA MET A 123 -14.56 1.56 -2.31
C MET A 123 -13.64 2.67 -1.78
N ALA A 124 -13.05 3.49 -2.66
CA ALA A 124 -12.19 4.60 -2.25
C ALA A 124 -12.98 5.70 -1.53
N GLU A 125 -14.22 5.98 -1.96
CA GLU A 125 -15.15 6.90 -1.29
C GLU A 125 -15.49 6.43 0.12
N ASP A 126 -15.94 5.17 0.25
CA ASP A 126 -16.30 4.57 1.54
C ASP A 126 -15.09 4.49 2.49
N LEU A 127 -13.91 4.14 1.95
CA LEU A 127 -12.67 4.12 2.69
C LEU A 127 -12.28 5.51 3.20
N PHE A 128 -12.43 6.55 2.37
CA PHE A 128 -12.16 7.94 2.75
C PHE A 128 -13.03 8.34 3.94
N LEU A 129 -14.36 8.12 3.86
CA LEU A 129 -15.31 8.46 4.92
C LEU A 129 -15.01 7.68 6.21
N PHE A 130 -14.70 6.40 6.10
CA PHE A 130 -14.31 5.58 7.25
C PHE A 130 -13.04 6.12 7.95
N LEU A 131 -12.01 6.47 7.18
CA LEU A 131 -10.75 6.99 7.74
C LEU A 131 -10.89 8.41 8.29
N GLU A 132 -11.76 9.24 7.71
CA GLU A 132 -12.12 10.55 8.26
C GLU A 132 -12.76 10.42 9.65
N GLU A 133 -13.67 9.45 9.81
CA GLU A 133 -14.36 9.19 11.08
C GLU A 133 -13.44 8.52 12.11
N LYS A 134 -12.72 7.47 11.74
CA LYS A 134 -12.02 6.57 12.67
C LYS A 134 -10.52 6.80 12.79
N GLY A 135 -9.90 7.47 11.82
CA GLY A 135 -8.44 7.58 11.74
C GLY A 135 -7.82 8.25 12.97
N LYS A 136 -8.42 9.31 13.49
CA LYS A 136 -7.91 10.00 14.69
C LYS A 136 -7.93 9.12 15.94
N ASP A 137 -8.98 8.33 16.11
CA ASP A 137 -9.10 7.44 17.27
C ASP A 137 -8.14 6.25 17.17
N ALA A 138 -7.92 5.73 15.96
CA ALA A 138 -6.90 4.71 15.72
C ALA A 138 -5.49 5.23 16.06
N VAL A 139 -5.15 6.45 15.62
CA VAL A 139 -3.85 7.07 15.96
C VAL A 139 -3.68 7.23 17.46
N ARG A 140 -4.71 7.70 18.17
CA ARG A 140 -4.68 7.85 19.63
C ARG A 140 -4.50 6.49 20.35
N ALA A 141 -5.16 5.44 19.86
CA ALA A 141 -4.98 4.09 20.40
C ALA A 141 -3.53 3.62 20.21
N LEU A 142 -2.96 3.80 19.01
CA LEU A 142 -1.57 3.46 18.72
C LEU A 142 -0.59 4.23 19.62
N GLU A 143 -0.78 5.54 19.80
CA GLU A 143 0.06 6.39 20.66
C GLU A 143 0.03 5.95 22.14
N ARG A 144 -1.06 5.29 22.57
CA ARG A 144 -1.16 4.68 23.92
C ARG A 144 -0.68 3.22 23.97
N GLY A 145 -0.24 2.64 22.84
CA GLY A 145 0.11 1.22 22.74
C GLY A 145 -1.09 0.27 22.91
N GLU A 146 -2.31 0.73 22.65
CA GLU A 146 -3.54 0.00 22.83
C GLU A 146 -3.98 -0.65 21.49
N TYR A 147 -3.97 -1.98 21.42
CA TYR A 147 -4.55 -2.71 20.32
C TYR A 147 -6.08 -2.74 20.44
N SER A 148 -6.75 -1.90 19.69
CA SER A 148 -8.22 -1.79 19.66
C SER A 148 -8.80 -2.30 18.34
N LYS A 149 -10.11 -2.57 18.33
CA LYS A 149 -10.83 -2.92 17.09
C LYS A 149 -10.68 -1.81 16.04
N THR A 150 -10.84 -0.55 16.43
CA THR A 150 -10.69 0.61 15.53
C THR A 150 -9.29 0.67 14.93
N LEU A 151 -8.24 0.45 15.73
CA LEU A 151 -6.87 0.41 15.24
C LEU A 151 -6.65 -0.75 14.27
N SER A 152 -7.17 -1.93 14.60
CA SER A 152 -7.12 -3.10 13.71
C SER A 152 -7.82 -2.86 12.37
N ASP A 153 -9.01 -2.26 12.42
CA ASP A 153 -9.79 -1.94 11.21
C ASP A 153 -9.04 -0.93 10.32
N VAL A 154 -8.37 0.08 10.91
CA VAL A 154 -7.57 1.05 10.17
C VAL A 154 -6.31 0.41 9.59
N PHE A 155 -5.61 -0.47 10.31
CA PHE A 155 -4.50 -1.24 9.74
C PHE A 155 -4.93 -2.04 8.52
N PHE A 156 -6.04 -2.78 8.65
CA PHE A 156 -6.57 -3.58 7.56
C PHE A 156 -6.98 -2.71 6.36
N SER A 157 -7.59 -1.56 6.62
CA SER A 157 -8.00 -0.60 5.60
C SER A 157 -6.81 -0.05 4.82
N ASN A 158 -5.76 0.39 5.53
CA ASN A 158 -4.55 0.93 4.90
C ASN A 158 -3.81 -0.11 4.06
N ILE A 159 -3.81 -1.37 4.47
CA ILE A 159 -3.08 -2.45 3.78
C ILE A 159 -3.95 -3.08 2.69
N ALA A 160 -5.08 -3.68 3.07
CA ALA A 160 -5.85 -4.53 2.17
C ALA A 160 -6.77 -3.72 1.25
N TYR A 161 -7.65 -2.87 1.78
CA TYR A 161 -8.58 -2.12 0.93
C TYR A 161 -7.87 -1.13 0.01
N THR A 162 -6.88 -0.39 0.53
CA THR A 162 -6.07 0.51 -0.31
C THR A 162 -5.31 -0.25 -1.39
N GLY A 163 -4.78 -1.43 -1.07
CA GLY A 163 -4.11 -2.29 -2.04
C GLY A 163 -5.04 -2.85 -3.10
N LEU A 164 -6.26 -3.26 -2.71
CA LEU A 164 -7.28 -3.73 -3.63
C LEU A 164 -7.74 -2.62 -4.58
N ILE A 165 -7.98 -1.41 -4.08
CA ILE A 165 -8.29 -0.24 -4.92
C ILE A 165 -7.16 -0.02 -5.94
N SER A 166 -5.90 -0.08 -5.50
CA SER A 166 -4.73 0.05 -6.37
C SER A 166 -4.69 -1.02 -7.46
N GLY A 167 -5.02 -2.27 -7.14
CA GLY A 167 -5.10 -3.38 -8.08
C GLY A 167 -6.21 -3.18 -9.12
N LEU A 168 -7.43 -2.85 -8.66
CA LEU A 168 -8.58 -2.62 -9.54
C LEU A 168 -8.36 -1.43 -10.50
N MET A 169 -7.69 -0.38 -10.05
CA MET A 169 -7.32 0.77 -10.89
C MET A 169 -6.12 0.50 -11.79
N ARG A 170 -5.40 -0.61 -11.60
CA ARG A 170 -4.16 -0.97 -12.32
C ARG A 170 -3.12 0.15 -12.33
N GLY A 171 -2.98 0.86 -11.23
CA GLY A 171 -2.06 1.99 -11.08
C GLY A 171 -2.44 3.25 -11.88
N ARG A 172 -3.57 3.26 -12.59
CA ARG A 172 -4.02 4.40 -13.39
C ARG A 172 -5.00 5.27 -12.62
N GLY A 173 -4.85 6.60 -12.72
CA GLY A 173 -5.78 7.57 -12.12
C GLY A 173 -5.72 7.67 -10.58
N GLN A 174 -4.76 7.03 -9.92
CA GLN A 174 -4.58 7.08 -8.47
C GLN A 174 -3.17 7.56 -8.06
N ALA A 175 -2.36 7.99 -9.02
CA ALA A 175 -1.07 8.62 -8.83
C ALA A 175 -1.11 9.97 -9.56
N ALA A 176 -2.00 10.86 -9.10
CA ALA A 176 -2.18 12.18 -9.65
C ALA A 176 -1.30 13.21 -8.88
N LEU A 177 -1.84 14.34 -8.51
CA LEU A 177 -1.08 15.47 -7.99
C LEU A 177 -0.33 15.15 -6.69
N ALA A 178 -0.95 14.44 -5.75
CA ALA A 178 -0.33 14.16 -4.45
C ALA A 178 0.92 13.27 -4.59
N HIS A 179 0.83 12.21 -5.37
CA HIS A 179 1.96 11.31 -5.63
C HIS A 179 3.06 11.97 -6.47
N VAL A 180 2.69 12.78 -7.49
CA VAL A 180 3.67 13.53 -8.28
C VAL A 180 4.40 14.54 -7.40
N PHE A 181 3.69 15.28 -6.54
CA PHE A 181 4.29 16.24 -5.63
C PHE A 181 5.19 15.56 -4.58
N TYR A 182 4.74 14.45 -4.01
CA TYR A 182 5.56 13.64 -3.10
C TYR A 182 6.87 13.18 -3.76
N ASN A 183 6.80 12.64 -4.97
CA ASN A 183 7.98 12.18 -5.69
C ASN A 183 8.93 13.33 -6.03
N PHE A 184 8.38 14.51 -6.36
CA PHE A 184 9.17 15.72 -6.58
C PHE A 184 9.89 16.15 -5.29
N LEU A 185 9.17 16.26 -4.17
CA LEU A 185 9.76 16.63 -2.87
C LEU A 185 10.85 15.65 -2.46
N ARG A 186 10.58 14.35 -2.57
CA ARG A 186 11.54 13.31 -2.20
C ARG A 186 12.80 13.33 -3.07
N GLY A 187 12.68 13.72 -4.34
CA GLY A 187 13.83 13.89 -5.24
C GLY A 187 14.73 15.06 -4.87
N HIS A 188 14.19 16.08 -4.19
CA HIS A 188 14.91 17.30 -3.80
C HIS A 188 15.24 17.34 -2.30
N TYR A 189 14.46 16.65 -1.48
CA TYR A 189 14.59 16.59 -0.03
C TYR A 189 14.53 15.12 0.44
N PRO A 190 15.64 14.36 0.30
CA PRO A 190 15.63 12.91 0.57
C PRO A 190 15.40 12.54 2.05
N GLU A 191 15.42 13.50 2.95
CA GLU A 191 15.15 13.31 4.40
C GLU A 191 13.66 13.43 4.77
N THR A 192 12.78 13.67 3.80
CA THR A 192 11.33 13.79 4.04
C THR A 192 10.60 12.45 3.98
#